data_787e92374aee09675f73f10fe9608cda
#
_entry.id   787e92374aee09675f73f10fe9608cda
#
_cell.length_a   1.000
_cell.length_b   1.000
_cell.length_c   1.000
_cell.angle_alpha   90.00
_cell.angle_beta   90.00
_cell.angle_gamma   90.00
#
_symmetry.space_group_name_H-M   'P 1'
#
loop_
_entity.id
_entity.type
_entity.pdbx_description
1 polymer ?
#
loop_
_entity_poly.entity_id
_entity_poly.type
_entity_poly.pdbx_seq_one_letter_code
_entity_poly.pdbx_strand_id
1 'polypeptide(L)' 'MAKIYYDRYKKRIDNGEITVEEAIALAQTEVPTRWRADVISMLEVLL' A
#
# COMPACT_ATOMS: atom_id res chain seq x y z
N MET A 1 3.87 -7.61 -9.02
CA MET A 1 2.78 -8.31 -8.35
C MET A 1 2.25 -7.49 -7.20
N ALA A 2 0.92 -7.34 -7.16
CA ALA A 2 0.27 -6.48 -6.18
C ALA A 2 0.59 -6.83 -4.73
N LYS A 3 0.62 -8.13 -4.43
CA LYS A 3 0.87 -8.60 -3.06
C LYS A 3 2.24 -8.17 -2.52
N ILE A 4 3.25 -8.13 -3.39
CA ILE A 4 4.59 -7.74 -2.96
C ILE A 4 4.58 -6.28 -2.50
N TYR A 5 3.92 -5.41 -3.24
CA TYR A 5 3.80 -4.00 -2.86
C TYR A 5 2.99 -3.86 -1.57
N TYR A 6 1.89 -4.57 -1.47
CA TYR A 6 1.06 -4.54 -0.28
C TYR A 6 1.86 -4.97 0.95
N ASP A 7 2.61 -6.08 0.85
CA ASP A 7 3.40 -6.59 1.96
C ASP A 7 4.44 -5.57 2.44
N ARG A 8 5.06 -4.85 1.50
CA ARG A 8 6.02 -3.81 1.86
C ARG A 8 5.37 -2.69 2.66
N TYR A 9 4.23 -2.19 2.19
CA TYR A 9 3.52 -1.12 2.90
C TYR A 9 2.98 -1.60 4.24
N LYS A 10 2.45 -2.81 4.28
CA LYS A 10 1.93 -3.39 5.51
C LYS A 10 3.01 -3.46 6.57
N LYS A 11 4.20 -3.88 6.19
CA LYS A 11 5.33 -3.98 7.11
C LYS A 11 5.70 -2.61 7.67
N ARG A 12 5.73 -1.59 6.82
CA ARG A 12 6.04 -0.23 7.26
C ARG A 12 4.95 0.31 8.20
N ILE A 13 3.71 -0.01 7.92
CA ILE A 13 2.58 0.36 8.79
C ILE A 13 2.72 -0.32 10.15
N ASP A 14 3.00 -1.61 10.15
CA ASP A 14 3.16 -2.38 11.40
C ASP A 14 4.34 -1.87 12.24
N ASN A 15 5.38 -1.36 11.58
CA ASN A 15 6.54 -0.79 12.27
C ASN A 15 6.30 0.64 12.74
N GLY A 16 5.15 1.23 12.42
CA GLY A 16 4.83 2.59 12.80
C GLY A 16 5.52 3.66 11.96
N GLU A 17 6.08 3.28 10.80
CA GLU A 17 6.80 4.22 9.94
C GLU A 17 5.84 5.10 9.14
N ILE A 18 4.71 4.53 8.72
CA ILE A 18 3.70 5.27 7.96
C ILE A 18 2.31 4.83 8.42
N THR A 19 1.32 5.65 8.10
CA THR A 19 -0.09 5.29 8.34
C THR A 19 -0.64 4.60 7.09
N VAL A 20 -1.83 3.98 7.23
CA VAL A 20 -2.51 3.37 6.09
C VAL A 20 -2.81 4.43 5.02
N GLU A 21 -3.25 5.62 5.45
CA GLU A 21 -3.53 6.71 4.52
C GLU A 21 -2.28 7.14 3.76
N GLU A 22 -1.15 7.21 4.44
CA GLU A 22 0.12 7.53 3.79
C GLU A 22 0.51 6.46 2.79
N ALA A 23 0.29 5.20 3.14
CA ALA A 23 0.60 4.10 2.24
C ALA A 23 -0.24 4.17 0.96
N ILE A 24 -1.52 4.51 1.10
CA ILE A 24 -2.41 4.68 -0.06
C ILE A 24 -1.91 5.81 -0.96
N ALA A 25 -1.52 6.93 -0.37
CA ALA A 25 -0.99 8.05 -1.12
C ALA A 25 0.30 7.69 -1.86
N LEU A 26 1.21 6.97 -1.19
CA LEU A 26 2.46 6.53 -1.78
C LEU A 26 2.22 5.54 -2.92
N ALA A 27 1.24 4.66 -2.76
CA ALA A 27 0.92 3.66 -3.78
C ALA A 27 0.49 4.30 -5.10
N GLN A 28 -0.07 5.50 -5.06
CA GLN A 28 -0.50 6.20 -6.26
C GLN A 28 0.67 6.61 -7.16
N THR A 29 1.85 6.77 -6.60
CA THR A 29 3.04 7.15 -7.36
C THR A 29 4.09 6.06 -7.46
N GLU A 30 4.21 5.22 -6.44
CA GLU A 30 5.27 4.20 -6.37
C GLU A 30 4.87 2.88 -7.03
N VAL A 31 3.58 2.57 -7.05
CA VAL A 31 3.10 1.31 -7.61
C VAL A 31 2.76 1.49 -9.09
N PRO A 32 3.23 0.59 -9.97
CA PRO A 32 2.85 0.65 -11.39
C PRO A 32 1.34 0.66 -11.57
N THR A 33 0.87 1.36 -12.60
CA THR A 33 -0.56 1.53 -12.84
C THR A 33 -1.33 0.21 -12.85
N ARG A 34 -0.74 -0.84 -13.42
CA ARG A 34 -1.40 -2.16 -13.52
C ARG A 34 -1.72 -2.79 -12.16
N TRP A 35 -0.91 -2.47 -11.14
CA TRP A 35 -1.08 -3.05 -9.80
C TRP A 35 -1.68 -2.07 -8.79
N ARG A 36 -1.76 -0.80 -9.17
CA ARG A 36 -2.13 0.28 -8.25
C ARG A 36 -3.50 0.07 -7.61
N ALA A 37 -4.51 -0.20 -8.42
CA ALA A 37 -5.87 -0.37 -7.91
C ALA A 37 -5.95 -1.52 -6.92
N ASP A 38 -5.28 -2.64 -7.23
CA ASP A 38 -5.27 -3.81 -6.35
C ASP A 38 -4.60 -3.51 -5.02
N VAL A 39 -3.45 -2.85 -5.06
CA VAL A 39 -2.71 -2.50 -3.84
C VAL A 39 -3.51 -1.54 -2.98
N ILE A 40 -4.10 -0.52 -3.58
CA ILE A 40 -4.92 0.45 -2.86
C ILE A 40 -6.12 -0.24 -2.23
N SER A 41 -6.80 -1.13 -2.96
CA SER A 41 -7.94 -1.88 -2.42
C SER A 41 -7.54 -2.70 -1.20
N MET A 42 -6.39 -3.37 -1.26
CA MET A 42 -5.90 -4.15 -0.13
C MET A 42 -5.57 -3.27 1.08
N LEU A 43 -5.00 -2.10 0.84
CA LEU A 43 -4.67 -1.17 1.92
C LEU A 43 -5.92 -0.56 2.55
N GLU A 44 -6.95 -0.28 1.75
CA GLU A 44 -8.21 0.28 2.25
C GLU A 44 -8.88 -0.63 3.27
N VAL A 45 -8.70 -1.94 3.14
CA VAL A 45 -9.25 -2.90 4.10
C VAL A 45 -8.67 -2.69 5.50
N LEU A 46 -7.49 -2.10 5.59
CA LEU A 46 -6.83 -1.85 6.87
C LEU A 46 -7.37 -0.59 7.58
N LEU A 47 -8.12 0.23 6.87
CA LEU A 47 -8.76 1.39 7.49
C LEU A 47 -9.89 0.93 8.40
#